data_11bb68b353ae234ae7392b5c4fee7294
#
_entry.id   11bb68b353ae234ae7392b5c4fee7294
#
_cell.length_a   1.000
_cell.length_b   1.000
_cell.length_c   1.000
_cell.angle_alpha   90.00
_cell.angle_beta   90.00
_cell.angle_gamma   90.00
#
_symmetry.space_group_name_H-M   'P 1'
#
loop_
_entity.id
_entity.type
_entity.pdbx_description
1 polymer ?
#
loop_
_entity_poly.entity_id
_entity_poly.type
_entity_poly.pdbx_seq_one_letter_code
_entity_poly.pdbx_strand_id
1 'polypeptide(L)'
;MTNPITEHIKNHRSIRRFEDRPLPKGLVEELVTCGQSASTSSNLQAYSVIEVSDPKRKKALAELCADQVQIHQSPTFLMFCADLNRDRLAGQLHGVENFDTDYIEALLIATVDEALVLQNVALAAESHGLGICMIGAIRIHPKAVGKLLNLPPLVYAVAGLCLGYPAKDQQQKPRLPLETILHHEQYPEDDQQIGHIKGYDQTMVEFYSSQAMHDKDPRWSKVMAARTARFHERAELDEYLSDQGFHFKSSTP
;
A
#
# COMPACT_ATOMS: atom_id res chain seq x y z
N MET A 1 -9.14 26.97 11.90
CA MET A 1 -10.22 26.07 12.38
C MET A 1 -9.64 24.65 12.41
N THR A 2 -9.62 24.03 13.57
CA THR A 2 -9.24 22.62 13.71
C THR A 2 -10.45 21.74 13.34
N ASN A 3 -10.25 20.83 12.39
CA ASN A 3 -11.25 19.85 11.99
C ASN A 3 -10.82 18.49 12.54
N PRO A 4 -11.66 17.74 13.29
CA PRO A 4 -11.28 16.44 13.85
C PRO A 4 -10.77 15.44 12.84
N ILE A 5 -11.33 15.43 11.64
CA ILE A 5 -10.88 14.54 10.54
C ILE A 5 -9.45 14.91 10.08
N THR A 6 -9.18 16.20 9.89
CA THR A 6 -7.84 16.63 9.47
C THR A 6 -6.78 16.38 10.53
N GLU A 7 -7.12 16.55 11.81
CA GLU A 7 -6.22 16.21 12.92
C GLU A 7 -5.99 14.68 12.99
N HIS A 8 -7.04 13.89 12.78
CA HIS A 8 -6.91 12.44 12.74
C HIS A 8 -5.95 11.99 11.62
N ILE A 9 -6.13 12.50 10.40
CA ILE A 9 -5.25 12.21 9.26
C ILE A 9 -3.79 12.59 9.54
N LYS A 10 -3.56 13.76 10.12
CA LYS A 10 -2.22 14.24 10.46
C LYS A 10 -1.54 13.39 11.54
N ASN A 11 -2.30 12.75 12.41
CA ASN A 11 -1.77 11.90 13.49
C ASN A 11 -1.38 10.49 13.04
N HIS A 12 -1.48 10.17 11.75
CA HIS A 12 -1.11 8.87 11.22
C HIS A 12 0.33 8.46 11.56
N ARG A 13 0.49 7.20 11.99
CA ARG A 13 1.78 6.54 12.16
C ARG A 13 1.66 5.03 11.98
N SER A 14 2.62 4.42 11.30
CA SER A 14 2.64 2.96 11.10
C SER A 14 2.97 2.23 12.39
N ILE A 15 2.08 1.36 12.85
CA ILE A 15 2.24 0.51 14.03
C ILE A 15 2.79 -0.86 13.60
N ARG A 16 3.87 -1.32 14.24
CA ARG A 16 4.56 -2.58 13.90
C ARG A 16 4.63 -3.56 15.06
N ARG A 17 3.95 -3.26 16.16
CA ARG A 17 3.78 -4.14 17.32
C ARG A 17 2.34 -4.07 17.75
N PHE A 18 1.70 -5.22 17.82
CA PHE A 18 0.28 -5.34 18.13
C PHE A 18 0.07 -6.14 19.40
N GLU A 19 -1.00 -5.82 20.12
CA GLU A 19 -1.50 -6.64 21.21
C GLU A 19 -2.05 -7.96 20.67
N ASP A 20 -1.94 -9.03 21.46
CA ASP A 20 -2.65 -10.30 21.19
C ASP A 20 -4.11 -10.15 21.64
N ARG A 21 -4.83 -9.33 20.89
CA ARG A 21 -6.23 -9.00 21.15
C ARG A 21 -7.02 -9.05 19.85
N PRO A 22 -8.03 -9.94 19.72
CA PRO A 22 -8.84 -10.04 18.52
C PRO A 22 -9.66 -8.77 18.30
N LEU A 23 -9.98 -8.50 17.05
CA LEU A 23 -10.90 -7.43 16.69
C LEU A 23 -12.35 -7.83 17.02
N PRO A 24 -13.24 -6.86 17.34
CA PRO A 24 -14.66 -7.12 17.47
C PRO A 24 -15.25 -7.74 16.21
N LYS A 25 -16.19 -8.65 16.38
CA LYS A 25 -16.92 -9.24 15.25
C LYS A 25 -17.65 -8.15 14.46
N GLY A 26 -17.54 -8.19 13.14
CA GLY A 26 -18.18 -7.23 12.23
C GLY A 26 -17.35 -5.96 11.98
N LEU A 27 -16.26 -5.74 12.73
CA LEU A 27 -15.45 -4.53 12.53
C LEU A 27 -14.70 -4.54 11.20
N VAL A 28 -14.19 -5.70 10.76
CA VAL A 28 -13.50 -5.80 9.45
C VAL A 28 -14.44 -5.44 8.32
N GLU A 29 -15.66 -5.95 8.35
CA GLU A 29 -16.71 -5.65 7.37
C GLU A 29 -17.07 -4.16 7.36
N GLU A 30 -17.17 -3.53 8.53
CA GLU A 30 -17.39 -2.08 8.66
C GLU A 30 -16.25 -1.29 8.04
N LEU A 31 -14.99 -1.65 8.36
CA LEU A 31 -13.82 -0.97 7.80
C LEU A 31 -13.75 -1.09 6.27
N VAL A 32 -14.03 -2.26 5.73
CA VAL A 32 -14.07 -2.49 4.28
C VAL A 32 -15.22 -1.71 3.64
N THR A 33 -16.37 -1.61 4.29
CA THR A 33 -17.51 -0.77 3.84
C THR A 33 -17.12 0.71 3.77
N CYS A 34 -16.35 1.21 4.75
CA CYS A 34 -15.76 2.56 4.67
C CYS A 34 -14.80 2.67 3.47
N GLY A 35 -14.00 1.63 3.21
CA GLY A 35 -13.15 1.54 2.03
C GLY A 35 -13.93 1.69 0.73
N GLN A 36 -15.05 0.99 0.58
CA GLN A 36 -15.92 1.04 -0.61
C GLN A 36 -16.46 2.44 -0.92
N SER A 37 -16.42 3.37 0.03
CA SER A 37 -16.79 4.77 -0.19
C SER A 37 -15.70 5.61 -0.87
N ALA A 38 -14.56 5.02 -1.24
CA ALA A 38 -13.54 5.68 -2.02
C ALA A 38 -14.03 5.98 -3.45
N SER A 39 -13.48 7.04 -4.05
CA SER A 39 -13.68 7.28 -5.48
C SER A 39 -12.96 6.21 -6.29
N THR A 40 -13.55 5.80 -7.40
CA THR A 40 -12.94 4.88 -8.37
C THR A 40 -13.07 5.43 -9.79
N SER A 41 -12.19 5.02 -10.68
CA SER A 41 -12.21 5.44 -12.08
C SER A 41 -13.51 4.98 -12.75
N SER A 42 -14.32 5.90 -13.23
CA SER A 42 -15.61 5.60 -13.92
C SER A 42 -16.52 4.61 -13.18
N ASN A 43 -16.39 4.55 -11.84
CA ASN A 43 -17.10 3.57 -11.01
C ASN A 43 -16.78 2.09 -11.33
N LEU A 44 -15.60 1.81 -11.86
CA LEU A 44 -15.14 0.46 -12.17
C LEU A 44 -15.00 -0.40 -10.92
N GLN A 45 -14.60 0.21 -9.80
CA GLN A 45 -14.39 -0.50 -8.54
C GLN A 45 -13.42 -1.68 -8.69
N ALA A 46 -12.31 -1.42 -9.38
CA ALA A 46 -11.34 -2.40 -9.85
C ALA A 46 -10.43 -2.92 -8.73
N TYR A 47 -11.01 -3.35 -7.61
CA TYR A 47 -10.29 -3.84 -6.44
C TYR A 47 -11.02 -4.99 -5.75
N SER A 48 -10.27 -5.79 -5.00
CA SER A 48 -10.78 -6.79 -4.05
C SER A 48 -9.98 -6.79 -2.76
N VAL A 49 -10.63 -7.15 -1.66
CA VAL A 49 -10.00 -7.29 -0.35
C VAL A 49 -10.16 -8.73 0.14
N ILE A 50 -9.05 -9.36 0.55
CA ILE A 50 -9.06 -10.73 1.09
C ILE A 50 -8.60 -10.68 2.55
N GLU A 51 -9.46 -11.07 3.47
CA GLU A 51 -9.07 -11.29 4.85
C GLU A 51 -8.32 -12.62 4.99
N VAL A 52 -7.12 -12.56 5.58
CA VAL A 52 -6.30 -13.75 5.85
C VAL A 52 -6.31 -14.04 7.34
N SER A 53 -7.28 -14.84 7.76
CA SER A 53 -7.49 -15.24 9.17
C SER A 53 -6.89 -16.61 9.50
N ASP A 54 -6.63 -17.48 8.51
CA ASP A 54 -5.98 -18.76 8.73
C ASP A 54 -4.51 -18.57 9.17
N PRO A 55 -4.11 -19.08 10.36
CA PRO A 55 -2.78 -18.85 10.90
C PRO A 55 -1.66 -19.43 10.04
N LYS A 56 -1.89 -20.56 9.35
CA LYS A 56 -0.88 -21.19 8.49
C LYS A 56 -0.66 -20.34 7.23
N ARG A 57 -1.75 -19.85 6.64
CA ARG A 57 -1.69 -18.97 5.47
C ARG A 57 -1.05 -17.63 5.81
N LYS A 58 -1.39 -17.04 6.97
CA LYS A 58 -0.77 -15.80 7.44
C LYS A 58 0.72 -15.97 7.69
N LYS A 59 1.16 -17.09 8.29
CA LYS A 59 2.57 -17.42 8.46
C LYS A 59 3.29 -17.53 7.13
N ALA A 60 2.74 -18.28 6.15
CA ALA A 60 3.32 -18.40 4.83
C ALA A 60 3.42 -17.03 4.11
N LEU A 61 2.43 -16.15 4.25
CA LEU A 61 2.53 -14.77 3.76
C LEU A 61 3.66 -13.98 4.43
N ALA A 62 3.82 -14.10 5.74
CA ALA A 62 4.90 -13.41 6.45
C ALA A 62 6.28 -13.84 5.93
N GLU A 63 6.50 -15.15 5.73
CA GLU A 63 7.74 -15.69 5.15
C GLU A 63 8.01 -15.13 3.74
N LEU A 64 6.99 -15.07 2.88
CA LEU A 64 7.09 -14.46 1.54
C LEU A 64 7.32 -12.93 1.59
N CYS A 65 7.03 -12.28 2.70
CA CYS A 65 7.17 -10.85 2.91
C CYS A 65 8.42 -10.49 3.74
N ALA A 66 9.51 -11.21 3.58
CA ALA A 66 10.76 -11.04 4.35
C ALA A 66 10.56 -11.25 5.85
N ASP A 67 9.71 -12.17 6.23
CA ASP A 67 9.41 -12.62 7.60
C ASP A 67 9.10 -11.46 8.56
N GLN A 68 8.33 -10.49 8.11
CA GLN A 68 8.04 -9.29 8.88
C GLN A 68 7.17 -9.60 10.11
N VAL A 69 7.70 -9.29 11.28
CA VAL A 69 7.08 -9.60 12.58
C VAL A 69 5.67 -9.02 12.75
N GLN A 70 5.37 -7.86 12.17
CA GLN A 70 4.04 -7.26 12.25
C GLN A 70 2.96 -8.08 11.55
N ILE A 71 3.30 -8.89 10.54
CA ILE A 71 2.36 -9.80 9.89
C ILE A 71 2.01 -10.94 10.85
N HIS A 72 3.01 -11.48 11.55
CA HIS A 72 2.76 -12.54 12.55
C HIS A 72 1.91 -12.05 13.72
N GLN A 73 2.21 -10.85 14.22
CA GLN A 73 1.61 -10.31 15.45
C GLN A 73 0.24 -9.67 15.25
N SER A 74 -0.06 -9.15 14.04
CA SER A 74 -1.36 -8.51 13.82
C SER A 74 -2.50 -9.53 13.98
N PRO A 75 -3.54 -9.23 14.75
CA PRO A 75 -4.70 -10.12 14.87
C PRO A 75 -5.44 -10.29 13.53
N THR A 76 -5.41 -9.27 12.69
CA THR A 76 -6.05 -9.29 11.36
C THR A 76 -5.05 -8.83 10.30
N PHE A 77 -5.08 -9.52 9.17
CA PHE A 77 -4.32 -9.16 7.97
C PHE A 77 -5.26 -9.12 6.77
N LEU A 78 -5.31 -7.97 6.10
CA LEU A 78 -6.07 -7.78 4.87
C LEU A 78 -5.12 -7.68 3.68
N MET A 79 -5.42 -8.43 2.60
CA MET A 79 -4.74 -8.32 1.33
C MET A 79 -5.58 -7.48 0.39
N PHE A 80 -5.02 -6.41 -0.12
CA PHE A 80 -5.64 -5.54 -1.11
C PHE A 80 -5.11 -5.88 -2.50
N CYS A 81 -6.03 -6.14 -3.41
CA CYS A 81 -5.76 -6.58 -4.77
C CYS A 81 -6.33 -5.60 -5.77
N ALA A 82 -5.55 -5.25 -6.79
CA ALA A 82 -6.09 -4.73 -8.04
C ALA A 82 -6.84 -5.86 -8.74
N ASP A 83 -8.07 -5.62 -9.18
CA ASP A 83 -8.99 -6.65 -9.68
C ASP A 83 -9.81 -6.14 -10.86
N LEU A 84 -9.42 -6.53 -12.06
CA LEU A 84 -10.18 -6.33 -13.30
C LEU A 84 -10.91 -7.60 -13.73
N ASN A 85 -10.81 -8.70 -13.00
CA ASN A 85 -11.53 -9.92 -13.36
C ASN A 85 -13.05 -9.73 -13.25
N ARG A 86 -13.51 -8.94 -12.27
CA ARG A 86 -14.94 -8.62 -12.11
C ARG A 86 -15.47 -7.85 -13.32
N ASP A 87 -14.70 -6.87 -13.83
CA ASP A 87 -15.07 -6.09 -15.01
C ASP A 87 -15.08 -6.95 -16.27
N ARG A 88 -14.10 -7.86 -16.42
CA ARG A 88 -14.09 -8.86 -17.48
C ARG A 88 -15.34 -9.75 -17.44
N LEU A 89 -15.74 -10.22 -16.27
CA LEU A 89 -16.96 -11.02 -16.09
C LEU A 89 -18.21 -10.21 -16.43
N ALA A 90 -18.26 -8.92 -16.04
CA ALA A 90 -19.35 -8.03 -16.41
C ALA A 90 -19.42 -7.85 -17.95
N GLY A 91 -18.29 -7.71 -18.63
CA GLY A 91 -18.21 -7.68 -20.08
C GLY A 91 -18.80 -8.94 -20.72
N GLN A 92 -18.45 -10.11 -20.21
CA GLN A 92 -18.98 -11.39 -20.72
C GLN A 92 -20.50 -11.50 -20.62
N LEU A 93 -21.13 -10.92 -19.60
CA LEU A 93 -22.59 -10.87 -19.47
C LEU A 93 -23.28 -10.12 -20.63
N HIS A 94 -22.53 -9.27 -21.33
CA HIS A 94 -23.02 -8.45 -22.45
C HIS A 94 -22.37 -8.83 -23.79
N GLY A 95 -21.72 -10.01 -23.87
CA GLY A 95 -21.13 -10.52 -25.11
C GLY A 95 -19.83 -9.81 -25.54
N VAL A 96 -19.19 -9.10 -24.62
CA VAL A 96 -17.85 -8.53 -24.83
C VAL A 96 -16.81 -9.61 -24.55
N GLU A 97 -16.26 -10.19 -25.62
CA GLU A 97 -15.27 -11.27 -25.54
C GLU A 97 -13.85 -10.76 -25.37
N ASN A 98 -13.54 -9.59 -25.94
CA ASN A 98 -12.23 -8.97 -25.86
C ASN A 98 -12.20 -7.92 -24.74
N PHE A 99 -11.56 -8.24 -23.64
CA PHE A 99 -11.27 -7.31 -22.56
C PHE A 99 -9.85 -6.77 -22.77
N ASP A 100 -9.75 -5.48 -23.10
CA ASP A 100 -8.46 -4.88 -23.48
C ASP A 100 -7.62 -4.51 -22.26
N THR A 101 -6.66 -5.37 -21.94
CA THR A 101 -5.66 -5.14 -20.88
C THR A 101 -4.24 -4.98 -21.45
N ASP A 102 -4.14 -4.74 -22.74
CA ASP A 102 -2.87 -4.62 -23.46
C ASP A 102 -2.14 -3.29 -23.21
N TYR A 103 -2.78 -2.36 -22.49
CA TYR A 103 -2.22 -1.05 -22.20
C TYR A 103 -2.06 -0.84 -20.70
N ILE A 104 -1.01 -0.11 -20.34
CA ILE A 104 -0.68 0.21 -18.94
C ILE A 104 -1.84 0.89 -18.19
N GLU A 105 -2.75 1.55 -18.88
CA GLU A 105 -3.93 2.21 -18.31
C GLU A 105 -4.77 1.26 -17.46
N ALA A 106 -4.98 0.02 -17.92
CA ALA A 106 -5.73 -0.98 -17.16
C ALA A 106 -5.08 -1.27 -15.79
N LEU A 107 -3.75 -1.43 -15.77
CA LEU A 107 -3.00 -1.63 -14.52
C LEU A 107 -3.05 -0.40 -13.61
N LEU A 108 -2.90 0.81 -14.18
CA LEU A 108 -2.94 2.06 -13.42
C LEU A 108 -4.30 2.28 -12.77
N ILE A 109 -5.40 2.12 -13.50
CA ILE A 109 -6.76 2.25 -12.96
C ILE A 109 -6.95 1.31 -11.77
N ALA A 110 -6.68 0.02 -11.95
CA ALA A 110 -6.91 -0.97 -10.91
C ALA A 110 -6.01 -0.75 -9.67
N THR A 111 -4.75 -0.32 -9.88
CA THR A 111 -3.84 -0.03 -8.77
C THR A 111 -4.23 1.25 -8.02
N VAL A 112 -4.70 2.28 -8.72
CA VAL A 112 -5.15 3.54 -8.10
C VAL A 112 -6.45 3.31 -7.32
N ASP A 113 -7.44 2.63 -7.89
CA ASP A 113 -8.68 2.29 -7.21
C ASP A 113 -8.41 1.52 -5.91
N GLU A 114 -7.54 0.51 -5.97
CA GLU A 114 -7.12 -0.27 -4.79
C GLU A 114 -6.48 0.61 -3.74
N ALA A 115 -5.55 1.48 -4.11
CA ALA A 115 -4.82 2.34 -3.17
C ALA A 115 -5.75 3.34 -2.46
N LEU A 116 -6.75 3.88 -3.14
CA LEU A 116 -7.75 4.77 -2.55
C LEU A 116 -8.61 4.03 -1.52
N VAL A 117 -9.05 2.82 -1.84
CA VAL A 117 -9.82 1.96 -0.92
C VAL A 117 -8.97 1.57 0.29
N LEU A 118 -7.73 1.13 0.09
CA LEU A 118 -6.79 0.81 1.16
C LEU A 118 -6.60 1.99 2.11
N GLN A 119 -6.44 3.21 1.60
CA GLN A 119 -6.26 4.40 2.43
C GLN A 119 -7.52 4.72 3.24
N ASN A 120 -8.72 4.57 2.68
CA ASN A 120 -9.96 4.76 3.43
C ASN A 120 -10.12 3.71 4.54
N VAL A 121 -9.83 2.43 4.27
CA VAL A 121 -9.83 1.38 5.30
C VAL A 121 -8.83 1.71 6.42
N ALA A 122 -7.63 2.18 6.07
CA ALA A 122 -6.61 2.56 7.04
C ALA A 122 -7.10 3.70 7.96
N LEU A 123 -7.67 4.76 7.39
CA LEU A 123 -8.22 5.89 8.14
C LEU A 123 -9.38 5.46 9.05
N ALA A 124 -10.29 4.63 8.54
CA ALA A 124 -11.38 4.08 9.33
C ALA A 124 -10.84 3.24 10.51
N ALA A 125 -9.85 2.39 10.27
CA ALA A 125 -9.24 1.58 11.32
C ALA A 125 -8.59 2.45 12.42
N GLU A 126 -7.84 3.48 12.04
CA GLU A 126 -7.22 4.41 12.98
C GLU A 126 -8.28 5.18 13.78
N SER A 127 -9.43 5.51 13.19
CA SER A 127 -10.55 6.19 13.89
C SER A 127 -11.20 5.31 14.97
N HIS A 128 -11.09 3.99 14.86
CA HIS A 128 -11.48 3.02 15.90
C HIS A 128 -10.36 2.74 16.91
N GLY A 129 -9.28 3.52 16.91
CA GLY A 129 -8.14 3.35 17.82
C GLY A 129 -7.24 2.16 17.47
N LEU A 130 -7.38 1.59 16.27
CA LEU A 130 -6.49 0.55 15.78
C LEU A 130 -5.19 1.15 15.26
N GLY A 131 -4.12 0.38 15.36
CA GLY A 131 -2.88 0.62 14.65
C GLY A 131 -2.89 -0.10 13.30
N ILE A 132 -2.23 0.50 12.31
CA ILE A 132 -2.10 -0.08 10.98
C ILE A 132 -0.65 -0.14 10.52
N CYS A 133 -0.33 -1.11 9.66
CA CYS A 133 0.91 -1.13 8.90
C CYS A 133 0.69 -1.67 7.49
N MET A 134 0.95 -0.86 6.49
CA MET A 134 0.91 -1.29 5.08
C MET A 134 2.14 -2.13 4.74
N ILE A 135 1.94 -3.23 4.01
CA ILE A 135 2.95 -4.23 3.67
C ILE A 135 3.16 -4.28 2.15
N GLY A 136 4.11 -3.50 1.66
CA GLY A 136 4.51 -3.55 0.25
C GLY A 136 5.45 -4.70 -0.11
N ALA A 137 5.94 -5.46 0.90
CA ALA A 137 6.77 -6.65 0.69
C ALA A 137 6.02 -7.81 0.00
N ILE A 138 4.70 -7.73 -0.09
CA ILE A 138 3.85 -8.63 -0.88
C ILE A 138 4.38 -8.79 -2.33
N ARG A 139 4.97 -7.74 -2.89
CA ARG A 139 5.50 -7.72 -4.26
C ARG A 139 6.94 -8.24 -4.39
N ILE A 140 7.50 -8.87 -3.35
CA ILE A 140 8.82 -9.52 -3.44
C ILE A 140 8.69 -10.88 -4.15
N HIS A 141 7.67 -11.66 -3.80
CA HIS A 141 7.38 -12.97 -4.37
C HIS A 141 5.93 -13.04 -4.90
N PRO A 142 5.59 -12.24 -5.92
CA PRO A 142 4.21 -12.03 -6.33
C PRO A 142 3.54 -13.31 -6.86
N LYS A 143 4.27 -14.18 -7.58
CA LYS A 143 3.78 -15.49 -8.06
C LYS A 143 3.38 -16.40 -6.90
N ALA A 144 4.23 -16.47 -5.86
CA ALA A 144 3.96 -17.31 -4.69
C ALA A 144 2.76 -16.78 -3.88
N VAL A 145 2.64 -15.47 -3.73
CA VAL A 145 1.49 -14.82 -3.07
C VAL A 145 0.21 -15.07 -3.86
N GLY A 146 0.22 -14.88 -5.19
CA GLY A 146 -0.92 -15.14 -6.06
C GLY A 146 -1.40 -16.59 -5.96
N LYS A 147 -0.47 -17.54 -5.98
CA LYS A 147 -0.77 -18.98 -5.80
C LYS A 147 -1.34 -19.28 -4.41
N LEU A 148 -0.76 -18.71 -3.33
CA LEU A 148 -1.20 -18.93 -1.95
C LEU A 148 -2.63 -18.43 -1.72
N LEU A 149 -3.02 -17.34 -2.38
CA LEU A 149 -4.35 -16.72 -2.28
C LEU A 149 -5.31 -17.16 -3.39
N ASN A 150 -4.85 -18.03 -4.31
CA ASN A 150 -5.63 -18.48 -5.46
C ASN A 150 -6.20 -17.33 -6.30
N LEU A 151 -5.36 -16.33 -6.60
CA LEU A 151 -5.77 -15.17 -7.37
C LEU A 151 -6.02 -15.58 -8.84
N PRO A 152 -7.18 -15.21 -9.41
CA PRO A 152 -7.48 -15.50 -10.81
C PRO A 152 -6.71 -14.56 -11.76
N PRO A 153 -6.72 -14.80 -13.07
CA PRO A 153 -6.22 -13.83 -14.05
C PRO A 153 -6.83 -12.44 -13.84
N LEU A 154 -6.10 -11.39 -14.20
CA LEU A 154 -6.43 -9.98 -14.03
C LEU A 154 -6.60 -9.53 -12.57
N VAL A 155 -6.08 -10.30 -11.62
CA VAL A 155 -6.03 -9.94 -10.20
C VAL A 155 -4.61 -10.09 -9.69
N TYR A 156 -4.08 -9.06 -9.03
CA TYR A 156 -2.79 -9.16 -8.35
C TYR A 156 -2.79 -8.45 -7.00
N ALA A 157 -2.02 -8.98 -6.06
CA ALA A 157 -1.87 -8.40 -4.73
C ALA A 157 -0.96 -7.16 -4.78
N VAL A 158 -1.51 -5.99 -4.46
CA VAL A 158 -0.80 -4.71 -4.45
C VAL A 158 -0.15 -4.46 -3.10
N ALA A 159 -0.91 -4.55 -2.02
CA ALA A 159 -0.44 -4.32 -0.66
C ALA A 159 -1.20 -5.15 0.37
N GLY A 160 -0.52 -5.47 1.46
CA GLY A 160 -1.17 -6.00 2.66
C GLY A 160 -1.38 -4.91 3.70
N LEU A 161 -2.35 -5.09 4.59
CA LEU A 161 -2.60 -4.23 5.74
C LEU A 161 -2.67 -5.07 7.02
N CYS A 162 -1.71 -4.85 7.92
CA CYS A 162 -1.79 -5.36 9.28
C CYS A 162 -2.70 -4.45 10.10
N LEU A 163 -3.64 -5.02 10.84
CA LEU A 163 -4.60 -4.32 11.71
C LEU A 163 -4.56 -4.91 13.11
N GLY A 164 -4.66 -4.07 14.14
CA GLY A 164 -4.75 -4.51 15.52
C GLY A 164 -4.59 -3.37 16.52
N TYR A 165 -4.75 -3.66 17.80
CA TYR A 165 -4.50 -2.68 18.85
C TYR A 165 -2.99 -2.46 19.02
N PRO A 166 -2.52 -1.20 19.12
CA PRO A 166 -1.10 -0.90 19.29
C PRO A 166 -0.56 -1.43 20.64
N ALA A 167 0.43 -2.32 20.62
CA ALA A 167 1.12 -2.76 21.84
C ALA A 167 2.13 -1.73 22.35
N LYS A 168 2.56 -0.81 21.47
CA LYS A 168 3.51 0.25 21.80
C LYS A 168 3.22 1.47 20.93
N ASP A 169 3.18 2.62 21.57
CA ASP A 169 3.12 3.88 20.84
C ASP A 169 4.41 4.15 20.07
N GLN A 170 4.28 4.81 18.94
CA GLN A 170 5.39 5.15 18.07
C GLN A 170 5.38 6.63 17.75
N GLN A 171 6.55 7.23 17.75
CA GLN A 171 6.67 8.63 17.36
C GLN A 171 6.27 8.81 15.89
N GLN A 172 5.58 9.90 15.61
CA GLN A 172 5.23 10.30 14.26
C GLN A 172 6.49 10.73 13.51
N LYS A 173 6.75 10.10 12.38
CA LYS A 173 7.90 10.44 11.54
C LYS A 173 7.63 11.76 10.80
N PRO A 174 8.58 12.72 10.77
CA PRO A 174 8.46 13.92 9.97
C PRO A 174 8.15 13.62 8.50
N ARG A 175 7.45 14.52 7.84
CA ARG A 175 7.18 14.48 6.40
C ARG A 175 8.06 15.50 5.68
N LEU A 176 8.22 15.33 4.38
CA LEU A 176 8.82 16.36 3.53
C LEU A 176 8.12 17.70 3.74
N PRO A 177 8.83 18.84 3.68
CA PRO A 177 8.22 20.15 3.72
C PRO A 177 7.12 20.31 2.65
N LEU A 178 6.12 21.11 2.94
CA LEU A 178 4.99 21.29 2.02
C LEU A 178 5.44 21.79 0.65
N GLU A 179 6.43 22.65 0.62
CA GLU A 179 7.01 23.25 -0.59
C GLU A 179 7.69 22.23 -1.52
N THR A 180 8.03 21.05 -0.98
CA THR A 180 8.57 19.93 -1.77
C THR A 180 7.46 19.17 -2.52
N ILE A 181 6.21 19.33 -2.11
CA ILE A 181 5.07 18.54 -2.59
C ILE A 181 4.05 19.42 -3.32
N LEU A 182 3.76 20.61 -2.77
CA LEU A 182 2.78 21.54 -3.34
C LEU A 182 3.49 22.57 -4.21
N HIS A 183 3.23 22.53 -5.49
CA HIS A 183 3.73 23.48 -6.47
C HIS A 183 2.58 24.28 -7.06
N HIS A 184 2.85 25.48 -7.51
CA HIS A 184 1.86 26.36 -8.13
C HIS A 184 2.14 26.45 -9.63
N GLU A 185 1.15 26.12 -10.44
CA GLU A 185 1.14 26.16 -11.90
C GLU A 185 2.13 25.19 -12.59
N GLN A 186 3.36 25.07 -12.11
CA GLN A 186 4.41 24.27 -12.74
C GLN A 186 5.25 23.52 -11.74
N TYR A 187 5.88 22.45 -12.20
CA TYR A 187 6.88 21.70 -11.42
C TYR A 187 8.16 22.56 -11.31
N PRO A 188 8.81 22.63 -10.14
CA PRO A 188 9.98 23.48 -9.92
C PRO A 188 11.24 22.90 -10.57
N GLU A 189 12.25 23.74 -10.72
CA GLU A 189 13.59 23.33 -11.15
C GLU A 189 14.27 22.40 -10.13
N ASP A 190 15.16 21.53 -10.62
CA ASP A 190 15.84 20.53 -9.81
C ASP A 190 16.63 21.13 -8.65
N ASP A 191 17.30 22.25 -8.84
CA ASP A 191 18.09 22.91 -7.80
C ASP A 191 17.24 23.33 -6.59
N GLN A 192 16.02 23.78 -6.82
CA GLN A 192 15.07 24.11 -5.77
C GLN A 192 14.66 22.84 -4.99
N GLN A 193 14.35 21.76 -5.69
CA GLN A 193 14.02 20.48 -5.06
C GLN A 193 15.20 19.92 -4.25
N ILE A 194 16.42 20.00 -4.78
CA ILE A 194 17.64 19.58 -4.05
C ILE A 194 17.81 20.38 -2.76
N GLY A 195 17.51 21.68 -2.77
CA GLY A 195 17.53 22.52 -1.56
C GLY A 195 16.60 22.02 -0.47
N HIS A 196 15.34 21.71 -0.83
CA HIS A 196 14.33 21.16 0.10
C HIS A 196 14.73 19.79 0.63
N ILE A 197 15.26 18.91 -0.22
CA ILE A 197 15.74 17.55 0.17
C ILE A 197 16.85 17.67 1.21
N LYS A 198 17.84 18.56 1.02
CA LYS A 198 18.92 18.77 2.01
C LYS A 198 18.40 19.27 3.34
N GLY A 199 17.42 20.16 3.36
CA GLY A 199 16.76 20.62 4.57
C GLY A 199 16.04 19.49 5.30
N TYR A 200 15.33 18.64 4.57
CA TYR A 200 14.65 17.48 5.15
C TYR A 200 15.63 16.41 5.66
N ASP A 201 16.77 16.21 5.02
CA ASP A 201 17.84 15.35 5.52
C ASP A 201 18.28 15.75 6.94
N GLN A 202 18.42 17.05 7.19
CA GLN A 202 18.74 17.57 8.52
C GLN A 202 17.64 17.26 9.54
N THR A 203 16.38 17.48 9.19
CA THR A 203 15.21 17.11 10.02
C THR A 203 15.22 15.63 10.38
N MET A 204 15.59 14.76 9.45
CA MET A 204 15.64 13.31 9.70
C MET A 204 16.81 12.92 10.58
N VAL A 205 17.97 13.59 10.48
CA VAL A 205 19.09 13.40 11.40
C VAL A 205 18.68 13.76 12.83
N GLU A 206 18.06 14.91 13.03
CA GLU A 206 17.58 15.36 14.34
C GLU A 206 16.54 14.41 14.94
N PHE A 207 15.56 13.98 14.13
CA PHE A 207 14.52 13.04 14.54
C PHE A 207 15.10 11.71 15.05
N TYR A 208 16.05 11.10 14.34
CA TYR A 208 16.64 9.83 14.75
C TYR A 208 17.64 10.00 15.90
N SER A 209 18.35 11.12 15.98
CA SER A 209 19.23 11.43 17.09
C SER A 209 18.45 11.54 18.41
N SER A 210 17.25 12.13 18.39
CA SER A 210 16.39 12.21 19.57
C SER A 210 15.90 10.85 20.09
N GLN A 211 15.98 9.81 19.28
CA GLN A 211 15.58 8.44 19.63
C GLN A 211 16.75 7.53 19.99
N ALA A 212 17.97 8.08 20.16
CA ALA A 212 19.20 7.31 20.38
C ALA A 212 19.46 6.22 19.30
N MET A 213 19.03 6.45 18.07
CA MET A 213 19.22 5.56 16.94
C MET A 213 20.36 6.08 16.06
N HIS A 214 21.59 5.65 16.36
CA HIS A 214 22.81 6.19 15.73
C HIS A 214 23.49 5.21 14.75
N ASP A 215 22.97 3.99 14.58
CA ASP A 215 23.69 2.91 13.88
C ASP A 215 23.78 3.07 12.37
N LYS A 216 23.00 3.96 11.77
CA LYS A 216 22.98 4.17 10.31
C LYS A 216 22.78 5.65 9.98
N ASP A 217 23.33 6.07 8.86
CA ASP A 217 23.07 7.41 8.32
C ASP A 217 21.56 7.57 8.02
N PRO A 218 20.85 8.42 8.79
CA PRO A 218 19.40 8.52 8.73
C PRO A 218 18.89 9.50 7.67
N ARG A 219 19.79 10.13 6.88
CA ARG A 219 19.41 11.07 5.82
C ARG A 219 18.44 10.40 4.84
N TRP A 220 17.31 11.05 4.62
CA TRP A 220 16.27 10.53 3.76
C TRP A 220 16.78 10.30 2.33
N SER A 221 17.51 11.28 1.77
CA SER A 221 18.04 11.21 0.41
C SER A 221 18.93 9.98 0.20
N LYS A 222 19.81 9.69 1.17
CA LYS A 222 20.69 8.51 1.10
C LYS A 222 19.91 7.20 1.16
N VAL A 223 18.91 7.12 2.06
CA VAL A 223 18.04 5.95 2.17
C VAL A 223 17.24 5.74 0.89
N MET A 224 16.70 6.81 0.28
CA MET A 224 15.93 6.71 -0.95
C MET A 224 16.81 6.34 -2.15
N ALA A 225 17.99 6.93 -2.29
CA ALA A 225 18.94 6.54 -3.34
C ALA A 225 19.29 5.05 -3.27
N ALA A 226 19.55 4.53 -2.07
CA ALA A 226 19.82 3.10 -1.90
C ALA A 226 18.60 2.22 -2.24
N ARG A 227 17.37 2.68 -1.97
CA ARG A 227 16.13 1.93 -2.28
C ARG A 227 15.82 1.92 -3.77
N THR A 228 15.93 3.07 -4.43
CA THR A 228 15.62 3.19 -5.87
C THR A 228 16.61 2.42 -6.72
N ALA A 229 17.87 2.33 -6.30
CA ALA A 229 18.87 1.52 -6.97
C ALA A 229 18.60 -0.01 -6.91
N ARG A 230 17.61 -0.43 -6.08
CA ARG A 230 17.28 -1.85 -5.86
C ARG A 230 15.89 -2.26 -6.40
N PHE A 231 15.25 -1.47 -7.24
CA PHE A 231 13.96 -1.85 -7.83
C PHE A 231 14.04 -3.11 -8.69
N HIS A 232 15.20 -3.39 -9.29
CA HIS A 232 15.45 -4.63 -10.03
C HIS A 232 15.29 -5.91 -9.16
N GLU A 233 15.38 -5.82 -7.83
CA GLU A 233 15.12 -6.96 -6.93
C GLU A 233 13.66 -7.43 -6.94
N ARG A 234 12.79 -6.69 -7.62
CA ARG A 234 11.38 -7.02 -7.83
C ARG A 234 11.03 -7.29 -9.29
N ALA A 235 12.00 -7.66 -10.10
CA ALA A 235 11.80 -7.93 -11.53
C ALA A 235 10.80 -9.08 -11.79
N GLU A 236 10.63 -10.02 -10.84
CA GLU A 236 9.59 -11.06 -10.92
C GLU A 236 8.18 -10.47 -11.07
N LEU A 237 7.96 -9.22 -10.61
CA LEU A 237 6.66 -8.57 -10.73
C LEU A 237 6.25 -8.34 -12.19
N ASP A 238 7.19 -7.97 -13.05
CA ASP A 238 6.92 -7.69 -14.47
C ASP A 238 6.41 -8.95 -15.19
N GLU A 239 7.12 -10.07 -14.98
CA GLU A 239 6.72 -11.38 -15.51
C GLU A 239 5.38 -11.83 -14.93
N TYR A 240 5.20 -11.70 -13.62
CA TYR A 240 3.95 -12.07 -12.97
C TYR A 240 2.75 -11.26 -13.46
N LEU A 241 2.89 -9.96 -13.64
CA LEU A 241 1.81 -9.12 -14.18
C LEU A 241 1.46 -9.54 -15.61
N SER A 242 2.46 -9.86 -16.42
CA SER A 242 2.21 -10.40 -17.76
C SER A 242 1.48 -11.76 -17.72
N ASP A 243 1.90 -12.67 -16.83
CA ASP A 243 1.24 -13.97 -16.62
C ASP A 243 -0.22 -13.79 -16.12
N GLN A 244 -0.50 -12.70 -15.38
CA GLN A 244 -1.86 -12.34 -14.95
C GLN A 244 -2.71 -11.69 -16.02
N GLY A 245 -2.16 -11.42 -17.22
CA GLY A 245 -2.88 -10.83 -18.34
C GLY A 245 -2.80 -9.31 -18.45
N PHE A 246 -1.90 -8.68 -17.69
CA PHE A 246 -1.57 -7.26 -17.88
C PHE A 246 -0.40 -7.15 -18.86
N HIS A 247 -0.70 -6.82 -20.10
CA HIS A 247 0.30 -6.67 -21.14
C HIS A 247 0.57 -5.19 -21.41
N PHE A 248 1.80 -4.87 -21.83
CA PHE A 248 2.20 -3.50 -22.11
C PHE A 248 2.64 -3.40 -23.57
N LYS A 249 1.68 -3.31 -24.46
CA LYS A 249 1.99 -3.04 -25.86
C LYS A 249 2.59 -1.63 -25.99
N SER A 250 3.74 -1.53 -26.65
CA SER A 250 4.22 -0.23 -27.08
C SER A 250 3.24 0.35 -28.10
N SER A 251 2.86 1.62 -27.93
CA SER A 251 2.03 2.35 -28.87
C SER A 251 2.75 2.71 -30.18
N THR A 252 3.87 2.05 -30.47
CA THR A 252 4.58 2.24 -31.74
C THR A 252 3.82 1.46 -32.83
N PRO A 253 3.33 2.13 -33.87
CA PRO A 253 2.63 1.50 -34.97
C PRO A 253 3.53 0.54 -35.74
#